data_e5fee88a6ddb36ad9c44afb59432dd18
#
_entry.id   e5fee88a6ddb36ad9c44afb59432dd18
#
_cell.length_a   1.000
_cell.length_b   1.000
_cell.length_c   1.000
_cell.angle_alpha   90.00
_cell.angle_beta   90.00
_cell.angle_gamma   90.00
#
_symmetry.space_group_name_H-M   'P 1'
#
loop_
_entity.id
_entity.type
_entity.pdbx_description
1 polymer ?
#
loop_
_entity_poly.entity_id
_entity_poly.type
_entity_poly.pdbx_seq_one_letter_code
_entity_poly.pdbx_strand_id
1 'polypeptide(L)'
;LKGIVDMYNLSGLSFREFLELETNQTFPVYSFADMVERHEEIVEDILKHVRPLAYFNNYLEYGYYPIYLEEKSHIDYLLKNINLTLEFDIPYASQIELKYLVKLKQLLYIAAKDNTCNVNISKLSGLIGVSRATVLNYLNYMKNARLLTLLYDTDNDDDCGKKPKKLYIHNPNLLNAVCLEDVDTTVLRKSFFLSQLCPMSRITYTERADFLVDGKYRIAV
;
A
#
# COMPACT_ATOMS: atom_id res chain seq x y z
N LEU A 1 -11.48 24.88 1.57
CA LEU A 1 -10.79 25.01 0.27
C LEU A 1 -11.50 24.28 -0.89
N LYS A 2 -12.58 23.49 -0.62
CA LYS A 2 -13.37 22.85 -1.68
C LYS A 2 -13.95 23.91 -2.62
N GLY A 3 -13.65 23.81 -3.92
CA GLY A 3 -14.13 24.72 -4.97
C GLY A 3 -13.20 25.88 -5.33
N ILE A 4 -12.01 25.98 -4.69
CA ILE A 4 -11.01 27.01 -4.99
C ILE A 4 -9.73 26.41 -5.57
N VAL A 5 -9.49 25.10 -5.31
CA VAL A 5 -8.27 24.39 -5.72
C VAL A 5 -8.66 23.01 -6.25
N ASP A 6 -8.13 22.66 -7.40
CA ASP A 6 -8.19 21.28 -7.93
C ASP A 6 -7.10 20.43 -7.23
N MET A 7 -7.52 19.33 -6.63
CA MET A 7 -6.62 18.44 -5.91
C MET A 7 -6.35 17.19 -6.76
N TYR A 8 -5.07 16.97 -7.09
CA TYR A 8 -4.61 15.78 -7.80
C TYR A 8 -3.86 14.87 -6.82
N ASN A 9 -4.21 13.58 -6.83
CA ASN A 9 -3.49 12.57 -6.08
C ASN A 9 -2.44 11.92 -6.97
N LEU A 10 -1.17 12.13 -6.66
CA LEU A 10 -0.06 11.43 -7.30
C LEU A 10 0.26 10.17 -6.48
N SER A 11 0.11 8.99 -7.11
CA SER A 11 0.59 7.73 -6.56
C SER A 11 2.09 7.57 -6.81
N GLY A 12 2.71 6.54 -6.22
CA GLY A 12 4.04 6.11 -6.66
C GLY A 12 3.99 5.52 -8.07
N LEU A 13 5.15 5.20 -8.61
CA LEU A 13 5.26 4.59 -9.93
C LEU A 13 4.52 3.25 -9.98
N SER A 14 3.74 3.03 -11.02
CA SER A 14 3.27 1.71 -11.37
C SER A 14 4.43 0.86 -11.88
N PHE A 15 4.27 -0.47 -11.90
CA PHE A 15 5.29 -1.35 -12.46
C PHE A 15 5.54 -1.07 -13.95
N ARG A 16 4.50 -0.67 -14.69
CA ARG A 16 4.64 -0.23 -16.09
C ARG A 16 5.55 1.00 -16.21
N GLU A 17 5.30 2.04 -15.42
CA GLU A 17 6.11 3.27 -15.42
C GLU A 17 7.56 3.02 -14.98
N PHE A 18 7.76 2.14 -14.02
CA PHE A 18 9.09 1.68 -13.62
C PHE A 18 9.81 0.98 -14.79
N LEU A 19 9.14 0.07 -15.51
CA LEU A 19 9.70 -0.58 -16.70
C LEU A 19 10.05 0.43 -17.79
N GLU A 20 9.22 1.47 -18.00
CA GLU A 20 9.48 2.54 -18.94
C GLU A 20 10.76 3.31 -18.61
N LEU A 21 10.98 3.58 -17.32
CA LEU A 21 12.21 4.23 -16.85
C LEU A 21 13.44 3.34 -16.99
N GLU A 22 13.34 2.06 -16.62
CA GLU A 22 14.46 1.10 -16.66
C GLU A 22 14.87 0.72 -18.09
N THR A 23 13.91 0.66 -19.03
CA THR A 23 14.15 0.20 -20.39
C THR A 23 14.21 1.33 -21.42
N ASN A 24 13.84 2.54 -21.03
CA ASN A 24 13.66 3.69 -21.92
C ASN A 24 12.71 3.39 -23.10
N GLN A 25 11.67 2.58 -22.84
CA GLN A 25 10.62 2.20 -23.78
C GLN A 25 9.27 2.62 -23.20
N THR A 26 8.27 2.84 -24.05
CA THR A 26 6.91 3.12 -23.64
C THR A 26 6.02 1.90 -23.82
N PHE A 27 5.13 1.63 -22.84
CA PHE A 27 4.21 0.51 -22.88
C PHE A 27 2.76 0.99 -22.88
N PRO A 28 1.86 0.28 -23.61
CA PRO A 28 0.44 0.62 -23.63
C PRO A 28 -0.18 0.58 -22.23
N VAL A 29 -1.20 1.42 -22.02
CA VAL A 29 -2.02 1.39 -20.81
C VAL A 29 -3.26 0.54 -21.10
N TYR A 30 -3.48 -0.49 -20.27
CA TYR A 30 -4.65 -1.34 -20.33
C TYR A 30 -5.55 -1.11 -19.12
N SER A 31 -6.87 -1.17 -19.34
CA SER A 31 -7.81 -1.21 -18.22
C SER A 31 -7.71 -2.54 -17.48
N PHE A 32 -8.16 -2.58 -16.22
CA PHE A 32 -8.20 -3.84 -15.48
C PHE A 32 -9.11 -4.88 -16.17
N ALA A 33 -10.21 -4.45 -16.79
CA ALA A 33 -11.09 -5.31 -17.55
C ALA A 33 -10.36 -5.92 -18.77
N ASP A 34 -9.62 -5.12 -19.55
CA ASP A 34 -8.80 -5.62 -20.66
C ASP A 34 -7.79 -6.65 -20.21
N MET A 35 -7.11 -6.38 -19.08
CA MET A 35 -6.12 -7.32 -18.53
C MET A 35 -6.74 -8.66 -18.12
N VAL A 36 -7.99 -8.67 -17.63
CA VAL A 36 -8.69 -9.91 -17.27
C VAL A 36 -9.19 -10.65 -18.51
N GLU A 37 -9.74 -9.94 -19.51
CA GLU A 37 -10.38 -10.54 -20.66
C GLU A 37 -9.41 -10.93 -21.78
N ARG A 38 -8.28 -10.20 -21.91
CA ARG A 38 -7.31 -10.34 -23.03
C ARG A 38 -5.88 -10.57 -22.54
N HIS A 39 -5.69 -11.13 -21.34
CA HIS A 39 -4.37 -11.25 -20.71
C HIS A 39 -3.35 -12.00 -21.58
N GLU A 40 -3.73 -13.05 -22.30
CA GLU A 40 -2.83 -13.82 -23.16
C GLU A 40 -2.24 -12.96 -24.27
N GLU A 41 -3.11 -12.26 -25.01
CA GLU A 41 -2.72 -11.36 -26.10
C GLU A 41 -1.82 -10.23 -25.61
N ILE A 42 -2.18 -9.60 -24.46
CA ILE A 42 -1.41 -8.52 -23.84
C ILE A 42 -0.03 -9.03 -23.40
N VAL A 43 0.05 -10.20 -22.78
CA VAL A 43 1.31 -10.79 -22.35
C VAL A 43 2.21 -11.12 -23.54
N GLU A 44 1.66 -11.73 -24.62
CA GLU A 44 2.42 -12.03 -25.84
C GLU A 44 3.00 -10.76 -26.46
N ASP A 45 2.23 -9.67 -26.46
CA ASP A 45 2.71 -8.39 -27.02
C ASP A 45 3.81 -7.78 -26.18
N ILE A 46 3.65 -7.71 -24.86
CA ILE A 46 4.66 -7.18 -23.93
C ILE A 46 5.97 -8.01 -24.03
N LEU A 47 5.88 -9.34 -24.10
CA LEU A 47 7.06 -10.22 -24.14
C LEU A 47 7.90 -10.08 -25.42
N LYS A 48 7.38 -9.49 -26.48
CA LYS A 48 8.16 -9.14 -27.67
C LYS A 48 9.17 -8.02 -27.40
N HIS A 49 8.89 -7.16 -26.42
CA HIS A 49 9.64 -5.94 -26.12
C HIS A 49 10.47 -6.04 -24.86
N VAL A 50 9.95 -6.69 -23.81
CA VAL A 50 10.61 -6.77 -22.50
C VAL A 50 10.27 -8.08 -21.80
N ARG A 51 11.14 -8.49 -20.87
CA ARG A 51 10.86 -9.58 -19.91
C ARG A 51 10.54 -8.99 -18.53
N PRO A 52 9.28 -8.67 -18.21
CA PRO A 52 8.93 -7.91 -17.00
C PRO A 52 9.41 -8.56 -15.71
N LEU A 53 9.36 -9.89 -15.62
CA LEU A 53 9.77 -10.64 -14.43
C LEU A 53 11.26 -10.46 -14.07
N ALA A 54 12.11 -10.08 -15.03
CA ALA A 54 13.51 -9.79 -14.76
C ALA A 54 13.70 -8.50 -13.92
N TYR A 55 12.73 -7.59 -13.97
CA TYR A 55 12.72 -6.32 -13.26
C TYR A 55 11.84 -6.33 -12.01
N PHE A 56 11.03 -7.37 -11.84
CA PHE A 56 9.98 -7.41 -10.83
C PHE A 56 10.53 -7.33 -9.40
N ASN A 57 11.59 -8.08 -9.10
CA ASN A 57 12.21 -8.03 -7.77
C ASN A 57 12.78 -6.63 -7.45
N ASN A 58 13.40 -5.98 -8.42
CA ASN A 58 13.91 -4.61 -8.26
C ASN A 58 12.77 -3.63 -7.96
N TYR A 59 11.64 -3.78 -8.68
CA TYR A 59 10.47 -2.97 -8.39
C TYR A 59 9.93 -3.20 -6.97
N LEU A 60 9.80 -4.44 -6.54
CA LEU A 60 9.34 -4.78 -5.19
C LEU A 60 10.25 -4.20 -4.10
N GLU A 61 11.54 -4.12 -4.37
CA GLU A 61 12.53 -3.60 -3.44
C GLU A 61 12.55 -2.07 -3.40
N TYR A 62 12.59 -1.37 -4.54
CA TYR A 62 12.78 0.08 -4.60
C TYR A 62 11.98 0.84 -5.68
N GLY A 63 11.32 0.16 -6.61
CA GLY A 63 10.78 0.78 -7.83
C GLY A 63 9.50 1.61 -7.67
N TYR A 64 8.85 1.59 -6.49
CA TYR A 64 7.61 2.35 -6.28
C TYR A 64 7.83 3.87 -6.16
N TYR A 65 8.95 4.28 -5.57
CA TYR A 65 9.28 5.70 -5.38
C TYR A 65 10.37 6.14 -6.35
N PRO A 66 10.18 7.24 -7.14
CA PRO A 66 11.18 7.70 -8.11
C PRO A 66 12.53 8.10 -7.49
N ILE A 67 12.60 8.27 -6.17
CA ILE A 67 13.83 8.63 -5.45
C ILE A 67 14.98 7.61 -5.66
N TYR A 68 14.69 6.37 -6.07
CA TYR A 68 15.71 5.38 -6.38
C TYR A 68 16.66 5.80 -7.52
N LEU A 69 16.21 6.73 -8.37
CA LEU A 69 17.03 7.30 -9.45
C LEU A 69 18.11 8.23 -8.92
N GLU A 70 17.91 8.83 -7.74
CA GLU A 70 18.80 9.85 -7.18
C GLU A 70 19.59 9.32 -5.98
N GLU A 71 18.98 8.48 -5.14
CA GLU A 71 19.54 8.01 -3.87
C GLU A 71 19.94 6.54 -3.90
N LYS A 72 21.25 6.29 -3.69
CA LYS A 72 21.77 4.92 -3.59
C LYS A 72 21.28 4.17 -2.36
N SER A 73 21.02 4.87 -1.26
CA SER A 73 20.49 4.30 -0.02
C SER A 73 18.99 4.59 0.12
N HIS A 74 18.18 4.09 -0.83
CA HIS A 74 16.73 4.31 -0.87
C HIS A 74 16.01 3.78 0.39
N ILE A 75 16.46 2.70 1.00
CA ILE A 75 15.87 2.14 2.24
C ILE A 75 16.04 3.13 3.39
N ASP A 76 17.24 3.67 3.60
CA ASP A 76 17.49 4.66 4.67
C ASP A 76 16.66 5.93 4.45
N TYR A 77 16.55 6.36 3.20
CA TYR A 77 15.69 7.49 2.82
C TYR A 77 14.23 7.22 3.15
N LEU A 78 13.70 6.03 2.81
CA LEU A 78 12.33 5.64 3.14
C LEU A 78 12.11 5.57 4.65
N LEU A 79 13.01 4.95 5.41
CA LEU A 79 12.94 4.87 6.86
C LEU A 79 12.94 6.27 7.51
N LYS A 80 13.78 7.18 7.00
CA LYS A 80 13.79 8.57 7.45
C LYS A 80 12.44 9.24 7.20
N ASN A 81 11.85 9.08 6.02
CA ASN A 81 10.55 9.67 5.69
C ASN A 81 9.40 9.05 6.50
N ILE A 82 9.40 7.72 6.70
CA ILE A 82 8.45 7.04 7.59
C ILE A 82 8.52 7.64 8.99
N ASN A 83 9.74 7.81 9.53
CA ASN A 83 9.93 8.41 10.86
C ASN A 83 9.44 9.87 10.91
N LEU A 84 9.74 10.69 9.90
CA LEU A 84 9.23 12.06 9.82
C LEU A 84 7.70 12.08 9.80
N THR A 85 7.08 11.23 8.99
CA THR A 85 5.61 11.12 8.93
C THR A 85 5.00 10.72 10.27
N LEU A 86 5.59 9.75 10.98
CA LEU A 86 5.09 9.29 12.27
C LEU A 86 5.36 10.26 13.43
N GLU A 87 6.46 11.01 13.37
CA GLU A 87 6.90 11.91 14.47
C GLU A 87 6.41 13.34 14.30
N PHE A 88 6.15 13.79 13.07
CA PHE A 88 5.79 15.18 12.79
C PHE A 88 4.46 15.30 12.04
N ASP A 89 4.31 14.70 10.85
CA ASP A 89 3.15 14.95 10.00
C ASP A 89 1.84 14.48 10.64
N ILE A 90 1.79 13.22 11.09
CA ILE A 90 0.60 12.65 11.74
C ILE A 90 0.27 13.36 13.05
N PRO A 91 1.23 13.55 14.00
CA PRO A 91 0.97 14.27 15.24
C PRO A 91 0.50 15.70 15.02
N TYR A 92 1.10 16.43 14.09
CA TYR A 92 0.71 17.79 13.76
C TYR A 92 -0.71 17.85 13.20
N ALA A 93 -1.02 17.00 12.21
CA ALA A 93 -2.34 16.99 11.56
C ALA A 93 -3.46 16.47 12.49
N SER A 94 -3.14 15.58 13.43
CA SER A 94 -4.12 14.88 14.30
C SER A 94 -4.06 15.30 15.76
N GLN A 95 -3.23 16.28 16.10
CA GLN A 95 -3.02 16.80 17.46
C GLN A 95 -2.68 15.71 18.49
N ILE A 96 -1.82 14.75 18.08
CA ILE A 96 -1.37 13.65 18.94
C ILE A 96 -0.24 14.14 19.85
N GLU A 97 -0.35 13.86 21.15
CA GLU A 97 0.71 14.17 22.12
C GLU A 97 1.95 13.30 21.86
N LEU A 98 3.15 13.88 22.02
CA LEU A 98 4.45 13.24 21.79
C LEU A 98 4.63 11.90 22.51
N LYS A 99 4.05 11.74 23.69
CA LYS A 99 4.10 10.47 24.46
C LYS A 99 3.51 9.26 23.73
N TYR A 100 2.68 9.48 22.70
CA TYR A 100 2.04 8.42 21.93
C TYR A 100 2.78 8.03 20.63
N LEU A 101 3.86 8.73 20.27
CA LEU A 101 4.63 8.45 19.05
C LEU A 101 5.17 7.01 19.01
N VAL A 102 5.67 6.53 20.15
CA VAL A 102 6.17 5.16 20.29
C VAL A 102 5.05 4.15 19.95
N LYS A 103 3.80 4.46 20.31
CA LYS A 103 2.64 3.60 20.04
C LYS A 103 2.30 3.52 18.55
N LEU A 104 2.44 4.64 17.83
CA LEU A 104 2.27 4.67 16.37
C LEU A 104 3.34 3.80 15.68
N LYS A 105 4.61 3.94 16.07
CA LYS A 105 5.70 3.11 15.53
C LYS A 105 5.50 1.63 15.82
N GLN A 106 5.13 1.29 17.06
CA GLN A 106 4.81 -0.09 17.45
C GLN A 106 3.68 -0.67 16.59
N LEU A 107 2.62 0.10 16.34
CA LEU A 107 1.48 -0.35 15.55
C LEU A 107 1.89 -0.62 14.08
N LEU A 108 2.69 0.27 13.47
CA LEU A 108 3.19 0.08 12.11
C LEU A 108 4.06 -1.19 12.01
N TYR A 109 4.96 -1.39 12.97
CA TYR A 109 5.82 -2.57 13.00
C TYR A 109 5.04 -3.87 13.18
N ILE A 110 4.05 -3.88 14.09
CA ILE A 110 3.15 -5.04 14.28
C ILE A 110 2.39 -5.33 12.99
N ALA A 111 1.91 -4.29 12.30
CA ALA A 111 1.21 -4.40 11.03
C ALA A 111 2.10 -5.00 9.92
N ALA A 112 3.38 -4.60 9.87
CA ALA A 112 4.34 -5.11 8.89
C ALA A 112 4.72 -6.58 9.11
N LYS A 113 4.73 -7.04 10.36
CA LYS A 113 5.05 -8.44 10.73
C LYS A 113 3.86 -9.40 10.69
N ASP A 114 2.63 -8.91 10.56
CA ASP A 114 1.45 -9.77 10.57
C ASP A 114 1.17 -10.35 9.18
N ASN A 115 1.68 -11.55 8.92
CA ASN A 115 1.47 -12.28 7.67
C ASN A 115 0.00 -12.66 7.40
N THR A 116 -0.87 -12.59 8.41
CA THR A 116 -2.30 -12.91 8.24
C THR A 116 -3.09 -11.76 7.63
N CYS A 117 -2.57 -10.54 7.75
CA CYS A 117 -3.22 -9.29 7.35
C CYS A 117 -4.62 -9.09 7.96
N ASN A 118 -5.01 -9.89 8.97
CA ASN A 118 -6.31 -9.82 9.63
C ASN A 118 -6.30 -8.77 10.74
N VAL A 119 -7.32 -7.92 10.79
CA VAL A 119 -7.41 -6.89 11.81
C VAL A 119 -8.15 -7.36 13.05
N ASN A 120 -7.42 -7.51 14.14
CA ASN A 120 -7.99 -7.72 15.47
C ASN A 120 -7.72 -6.51 16.39
N ILE A 121 -8.66 -5.57 16.41
CA ILE A 121 -8.54 -4.32 17.19
C ILE A 121 -8.31 -4.57 18.68
N SER A 122 -8.94 -5.60 19.26
CA SER A 122 -8.77 -5.93 20.68
C SER A 122 -7.34 -6.43 20.97
N LYS A 123 -6.80 -7.29 20.10
CA LYS A 123 -5.43 -7.77 20.21
C LYS A 123 -4.43 -6.61 20.06
N LEU A 124 -4.62 -5.76 19.05
CA LEU A 124 -3.76 -4.58 18.83
C LEU A 124 -3.83 -3.61 20.02
N SER A 125 -5.03 -3.33 20.55
CA SER A 125 -5.25 -2.51 21.75
C SER A 125 -4.46 -3.02 22.96
N GLY A 126 -4.50 -4.34 23.19
CA GLY A 126 -3.72 -4.98 24.26
C GLY A 126 -2.21 -4.89 24.06
N LEU A 127 -1.72 -5.14 22.82
CA LEU A 127 -0.29 -5.13 22.50
C LEU A 127 0.35 -3.74 22.67
N ILE A 128 -0.34 -2.68 22.24
CA ILE A 128 0.21 -1.32 22.29
C ILE A 128 -0.24 -0.52 23.54
N GLY A 129 -1.15 -1.08 24.36
CA GLY A 129 -1.59 -0.47 25.60
C GLY A 129 -2.39 0.84 25.42
N VAL A 130 -3.33 0.86 24.47
CA VAL A 130 -4.24 2.00 24.22
C VAL A 130 -5.67 1.50 24.02
N SER A 131 -6.66 2.41 24.05
CA SER A 131 -8.06 2.04 23.81
C SER A 131 -8.29 1.53 22.37
N ARG A 132 -9.36 0.73 22.16
CA ARG A 132 -9.78 0.27 20.82
C ARG A 132 -10.10 1.43 19.89
N ALA A 133 -10.72 2.49 20.39
CA ALA A 133 -11.00 3.70 19.62
C ALA A 133 -9.69 4.38 19.18
N THR A 134 -8.71 4.45 20.07
CA THR A 134 -7.37 5.00 19.74
C THR A 134 -6.67 4.18 18.65
N VAL A 135 -6.76 2.83 18.69
CA VAL A 135 -6.20 1.97 17.62
C VAL A 135 -6.87 2.30 16.29
N LEU A 136 -8.18 2.40 16.23
CA LEU A 136 -8.90 2.75 14.99
C LEU A 136 -8.47 4.12 14.46
N ASN A 137 -8.34 5.12 15.33
CA ASN A 137 -7.84 6.43 14.92
C ASN A 137 -6.42 6.36 14.36
N TYR A 138 -5.51 5.62 15.02
CA TYR A 138 -4.14 5.46 14.54
C TYR A 138 -4.06 4.76 13.18
N LEU A 139 -4.87 3.71 12.98
CA LEU A 139 -4.97 3.06 11.67
C LEU A 139 -5.45 4.02 10.58
N ASN A 140 -6.45 4.85 10.88
CA ASN A 140 -6.95 5.86 9.94
C ASN A 140 -5.92 6.96 9.65
N TYR A 141 -5.16 7.42 10.65
CA TYR A 141 -4.09 8.38 10.43
C TYR A 141 -3.00 7.83 9.52
N MET A 142 -2.57 6.59 9.75
CA MET A 142 -1.59 5.91 8.89
C MET A 142 -2.13 5.62 7.47
N LYS A 143 -3.43 5.31 7.33
CA LYS A 143 -4.11 5.19 6.02
C LYS A 143 -4.04 6.53 5.28
N ASN A 144 -4.39 7.63 5.94
CA ASN A 144 -4.37 8.96 5.34
C ASN A 144 -2.96 9.42 4.97
N ALA A 145 -1.95 9.00 5.75
CA ALA A 145 -0.53 9.23 5.48
C ALA A 145 0.05 8.23 4.44
N ARG A 146 -0.76 7.35 3.85
CA ARG A 146 -0.33 6.32 2.88
C ARG A 146 0.78 5.39 3.40
N LEU A 147 0.79 5.13 4.70
CA LEU A 147 1.61 4.08 5.30
C LEU A 147 0.89 2.73 5.29
N LEU A 148 -0.44 2.74 5.39
CA LEU A 148 -1.29 1.55 5.41
C LEU A 148 -2.39 1.61 4.34
N THR A 149 -2.79 0.42 3.88
CA THR A 149 -4.01 0.20 3.10
C THR A 149 -4.96 -0.66 3.95
N LEU A 150 -6.18 -0.15 4.19
CA LEU A 150 -7.20 -0.81 4.98
C LEU A 150 -8.34 -1.27 4.07
N LEU A 151 -8.75 -2.53 4.17
CA LEU A 151 -9.88 -3.07 3.43
C LEU A 151 -11.08 -3.30 4.35
N TYR A 152 -12.24 -2.89 3.86
CA TYR A 152 -13.51 -2.97 4.56
C TYR A 152 -14.48 -3.89 3.81
N ASP A 153 -15.52 -4.35 4.51
CA ASP A 153 -16.52 -5.32 4.04
C ASP A 153 -17.61 -4.68 3.17
N THR A 154 -17.70 -3.35 3.12
CA THR A 154 -18.82 -2.65 2.48
C THR A 154 -18.36 -1.62 1.47
N ASP A 155 -19.20 -1.49 0.42
CA ASP A 155 -19.02 -0.52 -0.66
C ASP A 155 -19.33 0.95 -0.31
N ASN A 156 -19.59 1.28 0.95
CA ASN A 156 -19.88 2.66 1.35
C ASN A 156 -18.59 3.48 1.52
N ASP A 157 -18.57 4.68 0.93
CA ASP A 157 -17.43 5.61 0.95
C ASP A 157 -17.10 6.16 2.36
N ASP A 158 -18.03 6.02 3.31
CA ASP A 158 -17.87 6.52 4.67
C ASP A 158 -17.28 5.44 5.58
N ASP A 159 -15.95 5.31 5.53
CA ASP A 159 -15.18 4.37 6.37
C ASP A 159 -14.92 4.90 7.78
N CYS A 160 -15.40 6.11 8.09
CA CYS A 160 -15.12 6.77 9.36
C CYS A 160 -15.72 5.96 10.52
N GLY A 161 -14.87 5.46 11.40
CA GLY A 161 -15.28 4.67 12.58
C GLY A 161 -15.58 3.19 12.35
N LYS A 162 -15.52 2.70 11.09
CA LYS A 162 -15.67 1.27 10.80
C LYS A 162 -14.42 0.49 11.14
N LYS A 163 -14.60 -0.78 11.53
CA LYS A 163 -13.50 -1.71 11.74
C LYS A 163 -13.04 -2.30 10.40
N PRO A 164 -11.78 -2.10 9.99
CA PRO A 164 -11.25 -2.77 8.81
C PRO A 164 -11.19 -4.30 9.02
N LYS A 165 -11.35 -5.06 7.96
CA LYS A 165 -11.21 -6.52 7.94
C LYS A 165 -9.76 -6.95 7.68
N LYS A 166 -9.08 -6.25 6.77
CA LYS A 166 -7.69 -6.50 6.39
C LYS A 166 -6.87 -5.22 6.47
N LEU A 167 -5.58 -5.41 6.71
CA LEU A 167 -4.58 -4.36 6.81
C LEU A 167 -3.33 -4.79 6.05
N TYR A 168 -2.81 -3.90 5.21
CA TYR A 168 -1.56 -4.09 4.48
C TYR A 168 -0.70 -2.86 4.61
N ILE A 169 0.62 -3.02 4.54
CA ILE A 169 1.52 -1.89 4.29
C ILE A 169 1.23 -1.37 2.87
N HIS A 170 1.23 -0.06 2.70
CA HIS A 170 0.70 0.62 1.51
C HIS A 170 1.33 0.17 0.18
N ASN A 171 2.62 -0.16 0.19
CA ASN A 171 3.32 -0.66 -0.99
C ASN A 171 4.51 -1.57 -0.59
N PRO A 172 5.06 -2.36 -1.53
CA PRO A 172 6.16 -3.29 -1.26
C PRO A 172 7.43 -2.63 -0.71
N ASN A 173 7.79 -1.44 -1.21
CA ASN A 173 9.02 -0.76 -0.79
C ASN A 173 8.95 -0.33 0.69
N LEU A 174 7.79 0.18 1.14
CA LEU A 174 7.56 0.47 2.55
C LEU A 174 7.60 -0.80 3.40
N LEU A 175 7.01 -1.90 2.90
CA LEU A 175 7.00 -3.18 3.60
C LEU A 175 8.43 -3.69 3.81
N ASN A 176 9.26 -3.68 2.77
CA ASN A 176 10.67 -4.06 2.84
C ASN A 176 11.49 -3.13 3.75
N ALA A 177 11.19 -1.82 3.75
CA ALA A 177 11.89 -0.88 4.62
C ALA A 177 11.55 -1.05 6.10
N VAL A 178 10.28 -1.36 6.44
CA VAL A 178 9.84 -1.51 7.84
C VAL A 178 10.16 -2.91 8.38
N CYS A 179 10.06 -3.94 7.54
CA CYS A 179 10.32 -5.33 7.90
C CYS A 179 11.75 -5.70 7.51
N LEU A 180 12.68 -5.63 8.46
CA LEU A 180 14.11 -5.95 8.26
C LEU A 180 14.38 -7.47 8.18
N GLU A 181 13.38 -8.29 8.43
CA GLU A 181 13.43 -9.75 8.32
C GLU A 181 12.83 -10.18 6.98
N ASP A 182 12.94 -11.47 6.63
CA ASP A 182 12.35 -12.01 5.41
C ASP A 182 10.83 -11.76 5.39
N VAL A 183 10.39 -11.00 4.41
CA VAL A 183 8.98 -10.70 4.17
C VAL A 183 8.31 -11.91 3.52
N ASP A 184 7.15 -12.30 4.04
CA ASP A 184 6.33 -13.33 3.40
C ASP A 184 5.97 -12.93 1.96
N THR A 185 6.33 -13.80 1.02
CA THR A 185 6.15 -13.55 -0.42
C THR A 185 4.68 -13.31 -0.79
N THR A 186 3.75 -13.95 -0.09
CA THR A 186 2.31 -13.78 -0.31
C THR A 186 1.86 -12.39 0.12
N VAL A 187 2.34 -11.91 1.27
CA VAL A 187 2.03 -10.55 1.75
C VAL A 187 2.63 -9.51 0.82
N LEU A 188 3.85 -9.73 0.35
CA LEU A 188 4.53 -8.84 -0.59
C LEU A 188 3.76 -8.72 -1.92
N ARG A 189 3.31 -9.85 -2.49
CA ARG A 189 2.49 -9.88 -3.70
C ARG A 189 1.15 -9.17 -3.52
N LYS A 190 0.49 -9.37 -2.37
CA LYS A 190 -0.77 -8.68 -2.04
C LYS A 190 -0.58 -7.18 -1.88
N SER A 191 0.50 -6.75 -1.23
CA SER A 191 0.86 -5.34 -1.13
C SER A 191 1.15 -4.72 -2.51
N PHE A 192 1.88 -5.44 -3.37
CA PHE A 192 2.09 -5.06 -4.76
C PHE A 192 0.77 -4.88 -5.51
N PHE A 193 -0.09 -5.89 -5.50
CA PHE A 193 -1.39 -5.86 -6.17
C PHE A 193 -2.22 -4.64 -5.75
N LEU A 194 -2.32 -4.40 -4.44
CA LEU A 194 -3.02 -3.24 -3.90
C LEU A 194 -2.40 -1.91 -4.37
N SER A 195 -1.08 -1.80 -4.35
CA SER A 195 -0.39 -0.56 -4.75
C SER A 195 -0.60 -0.22 -6.22
N GLN A 196 -0.80 -1.23 -7.08
CA GLN A 196 -1.07 -1.02 -8.51
C GLN A 196 -2.53 -0.64 -8.79
N LEU A 197 -3.49 -1.23 -8.08
CA LEU A 197 -4.91 -1.07 -8.41
C LEU A 197 -5.64 -0.01 -7.58
N CYS A 198 -5.26 0.22 -6.32
CA CYS A 198 -5.93 1.23 -5.47
C CYS A 198 -5.99 2.65 -6.07
N PRO A 199 -5.03 3.10 -6.91
CA PRO A 199 -5.12 4.41 -7.54
C PRO A 199 -6.24 4.53 -8.59
N MET A 200 -6.66 3.41 -9.20
CA MET A 200 -7.58 3.41 -10.35
C MET A 200 -8.85 2.58 -10.15
N SER A 201 -8.90 1.72 -9.13
CA SER A 201 -10.02 0.81 -8.87
C SER A 201 -10.39 0.81 -7.40
N ARG A 202 -11.67 0.54 -7.12
CA ARG A 202 -12.14 0.35 -5.75
C ARG A 202 -11.91 -1.08 -5.31
N ILE A 203 -11.14 -1.27 -4.25
CA ILE A 203 -10.83 -2.59 -3.70
C ILE A 203 -11.47 -2.74 -2.33
N THR A 204 -12.23 -3.82 -2.13
CA THR A 204 -12.90 -4.16 -0.89
C THR A 204 -12.56 -5.58 -0.43
N TYR A 205 -12.86 -5.87 0.83
CA TYR A 205 -12.73 -7.21 1.39
C TYR A 205 -13.83 -8.14 0.86
N THR A 206 -13.49 -9.41 0.70
CA THR A 206 -14.45 -10.50 0.46
C THR A 206 -14.00 -11.77 1.19
N GLU A 207 -14.95 -12.60 1.63
CA GLU A 207 -14.65 -13.90 2.26
C GLU A 207 -14.24 -14.98 1.25
N ARG A 208 -14.54 -14.77 -0.03
CA ARG A 208 -14.40 -15.79 -1.09
C ARG A 208 -13.12 -15.67 -1.92
N ALA A 209 -12.34 -14.61 -1.70
CA ALA A 209 -11.07 -14.34 -2.37
C ALA A 209 -10.25 -13.35 -1.53
N ASP A 210 -9.04 -13.00 -1.96
CA ASP A 210 -8.24 -12.00 -1.28
C ASP A 210 -8.82 -10.60 -1.45
N PHE A 211 -9.34 -10.28 -2.65
CA PHE A 211 -9.84 -8.97 -3.02
C PHE A 211 -11.10 -9.03 -3.87
N LEU A 212 -11.97 -8.04 -3.70
CA LEU A 212 -13.07 -7.73 -4.60
C LEU A 212 -12.79 -6.37 -5.25
N VAL A 213 -12.56 -6.37 -6.56
CA VAL A 213 -12.25 -5.19 -7.37
C VAL A 213 -13.51 -4.70 -8.05
N ASP A 214 -13.84 -3.41 -7.87
CA ASP A 214 -15.00 -2.70 -8.45
C ASP A 214 -16.34 -3.41 -8.23
N GLY A 215 -16.46 -4.15 -7.11
CA GLY A 215 -17.66 -4.93 -6.79
C GLY A 215 -17.93 -6.12 -7.72
N LYS A 216 -17.08 -6.37 -8.71
CA LYS A 216 -17.29 -7.32 -9.80
C LYS A 216 -16.28 -8.47 -9.81
N TYR A 217 -14.99 -8.17 -9.74
CA TYR A 217 -13.92 -9.15 -9.93
C TYR A 217 -13.40 -9.67 -8.60
N ARG A 218 -13.45 -11.00 -8.41
CA ARG A 218 -12.86 -11.68 -7.24
C ARG A 218 -11.47 -12.16 -7.61
N ILE A 219 -10.46 -11.69 -6.89
CA ILE A 219 -9.06 -11.95 -7.18
C ILE A 219 -8.42 -12.68 -6.00
N ALA A 220 -7.72 -13.76 -6.27
CA ALA A 220 -6.80 -14.45 -5.37
C ALA A 220 -5.36 -14.19 -5.83
N VAL A 221 -4.46 -13.86 -4.89
CA VAL A 221 -3.06 -13.50 -5.14
C VAL A 221 -2.12 -14.43 -4.38
#